data_73f8bf7a1dc2c2da7178de1c4562a2fd
#
_entry.id   73f8bf7a1dc2c2da7178de1c4562a2fd
#
_cell.length_a   1.000
_cell.length_b   1.000
_cell.length_c   1.000
_cell.angle_alpha   90.00
_cell.angle_beta   90.00
_cell.angle_gamma   90.00
#
_symmetry.space_group_name_H-M   'P 1'
#
loop_
_entity.id
_entity.type
_entity.pdbx_description
1 polymer ?
#
loop_
_entity_poly.entity_id
_entity_poly.type
_entity_poly.pdbx_seq_one_letter_code
_entity_poly.pdbx_strand_id
1 'polypeptide(L)'
;MSVEDLDGASGYRRDFPYHDENLLMLGWYARRLEATLRRRGARRVLSLGVGHRVVSRRLGGLLGAGVDSYTIVEGSVARIEELRQGGTLPAGVEVVHAYFEDYAPPFPVDVVEMGFVLEHVADPDRLVRRYAGFLAKGGLAAIAVPNARSLHRLVGQRAGLLDDLYRLSEHDLALGHRRYFDLESLRRLVEGAGLRIGACEGILLKCLTTGQISRLGLDERVLEAFCEVGADYPDVANAIYLEASP
;
A
#
# COMPACT_ATOMS: atom_id res chain seq x y z
N MET A 1 17.61 5.32 -8.46
CA MET A 1 17.41 5.69 -7.05
C MET A 1 18.68 5.27 -6.33
N SER A 2 19.35 6.13 -5.57
CA SER A 2 20.53 5.73 -4.79
C SER A 2 20.07 4.92 -3.56
N VAL A 3 20.95 4.08 -2.98
CA VAL A 3 20.65 3.35 -1.74
C VAL A 3 20.25 4.31 -0.61
N GLU A 4 20.85 5.50 -0.59
CA GLU A 4 20.55 6.59 0.37
C GLU A 4 19.11 7.11 0.28
N ASP A 5 18.47 7.04 -0.92
CA ASP A 5 17.07 7.45 -1.12
C ASP A 5 16.06 6.43 -0.54
N LEU A 6 16.49 5.19 -0.27
CA LEU A 6 15.63 4.14 0.26
C LEU A 6 15.62 4.08 1.79
N ASP A 7 16.64 4.63 2.44
CA ASP A 7 16.81 4.60 3.90
C ASP A 7 16.15 5.80 4.60
N GLY A 8 15.26 6.50 3.92
CA GLY A 8 14.49 7.63 4.44
C GLY A 8 13.67 7.32 5.70
N ALA A 9 13.04 8.34 6.28
CA ALA A 9 12.26 8.22 7.51
C ALA A 9 11.19 7.12 7.40
N SER A 10 11.09 6.28 8.42
CA SER A 10 10.04 5.27 8.51
C SER A 10 8.76 5.90 9.05
N GLY A 11 7.73 6.00 8.21
CA GLY A 11 6.39 6.42 8.62
C GLY A 11 5.72 5.43 9.60
N TYR A 12 6.40 4.33 9.92
CA TYR A 12 5.91 3.27 10.80
C TYR A 12 6.49 3.32 12.22
N ARG A 13 7.42 4.24 12.48
CA ARG A 13 7.97 4.44 13.83
C ARG A 13 6.90 5.02 14.75
N ARG A 14 6.92 4.64 16.03
CA ARG A 14 5.95 5.12 17.04
C ARG A 14 5.96 6.64 17.27
N ASP A 15 7.09 7.27 17.02
CA ASP A 15 7.27 8.72 17.12
C ASP A 15 6.82 9.48 15.85
N PHE A 16 6.40 8.79 14.80
CA PHE A 16 5.88 9.41 13.60
C PHE A 16 4.46 9.97 13.84
N PRO A 17 4.17 11.22 13.45
CA PRO A 17 2.88 11.89 13.78
C PRO A 17 1.62 11.16 13.31
N TYR A 18 1.73 10.31 12.28
CA TYR A 18 0.60 9.57 11.68
C TYR A 18 0.65 8.07 11.98
N HIS A 19 1.43 7.65 12.97
CA HIS A 19 1.65 6.23 13.30
C HIS A 19 0.32 5.47 13.48
N ASP A 20 -0.56 5.96 14.35
CA ASP A 20 -1.82 5.26 14.67
C ASP A 20 -2.77 5.20 13.46
N GLU A 21 -2.84 6.28 12.66
CA GLU A 21 -3.62 6.30 11.42
C GLU A 21 -3.05 5.32 10.39
N ASN A 22 -1.72 5.27 10.25
CA ASN A 22 -1.07 4.30 9.37
C ASN A 22 -1.37 2.87 9.81
N LEU A 23 -1.34 2.57 11.11
CA LEU A 23 -1.69 1.24 11.62
C LEU A 23 -3.14 0.87 11.35
N LEU A 24 -4.07 1.80 11.52
CA LEU A 24 -5.49 1.61 11.22
C LEU A 24 -5.68 1.28 9.73
N MET A 25 -5.14 2.11 8.84
CA MET A 25 -5.25 1.93 7.39
C MET A 25 -4.61 0.62 6.92
N LEU A 26 -3.41 0.30 7.40
CA LEU A 26 -2.70 -0.93 7.05
C LEU A 26 -3.37 -2.17 7.63
N GLY A 27 -3.97 -2.06 8.79
CA GLY A 27 -4.79 -3.13 9.39
C GLY A 27 -6.01 -3.46 8.51
N TRP A 28 -6.74 -2.44 8.08
CA TRP A 28 -7.85 -2.60 7.14
C TRP A 28 -7.38 -3.19 5.80
N TYR A 29 -6.34 -2.61 5.21
CA TYR A 29 -5.73 -3.08 3.97
C TYR A 29 -5.31 -4.55 4.04
N ALA A 30 -4.62 -4.95 5.12
CA ALA A 30 -4.19 -6.33 5.31
C ALA A 30 -5.38 -7.31 5.44
N ARG A 31 -6.49 -6.89 6.08
CA ARG A 31 -7.73 -7.69 6.13
C ARG A 31 -8.35 -7.87 4.74
N ARG A 32 -8.36 -6.81 3.91
CA ARG A 32 -8.88 -6.88 2.53
C ARG A 32 -8.02 -7.80 1.66
N LEU A 33 -6.69 -7.67 1.75
CA LEU A 33 -5.77 -8.58 1.05
C LEU A 33 -6.00 -10.04 1.45
N GLU A 34 -6.07 -10.33 2.74
CA GLU A 34 -6.35 -11.69 3.21
C GLU A 34 -7.67 -12.23 2.64
N ALA A 35 -8.75 -11.43 2.69
CA ALA A 35 -10.03 -11.81 2.12
C ALA A 35 -9.94 -12.10 0.61
N THR A 36 -9.17 -11.27 -0.11
CA THR A 36 -8.91 -11.46 -1.55
C THR A 36 -8.11 -12.72 -1.83
N LEU A 37 -7.03 -12.97 -1.09
CA LEU A 37 -6.23 -14.19 -1.24
C LEU A 37 -7.08 -15.45 -1.03
N ARG A 38 -7.89 -15.46 0.04
CA ARG A 38 -8.80 -16.58 0.34
C ARG A 38 -9.88 -16.75 -0.74
N ARG A 39 -10.54 -15.67 -1.16
CA ARG A 39 -11.59 -15.69 -2.20
C ARG A 39 -11.05 -16.19 -3.54
N ARG A 40 -9.81 -15.84 -3.89
CA ARG A 40 -9.14 -16.22 -5.14
C ARG A 40 -8.49 -17.59 -5.07
N GLY A 41 -8.30 -18.16 -3.88
CA GLY A 41 -7.51 -19.37 -3.69
C GLY A 41 -6.04 -19.16 -4.11
N ALA A 42 -5.49 -17.95 -3.84
CA ALA A 42 -4.15 -17.58 -4.22
C ALA A 42 -3.12 -18.43 -3.49
N ARG A 43 -2.18 -19.03 -4.24
CA ARG A 43 -1.16 -19.94 -3.71
C ARG A 43 0.22 -19.29 -3.64
N ARG A 44 0.54 -18.40 -4.58
CA ARG A 44 1.85 -17.73 -4.68
C ARG A 44 1.64 -16.22 -4.61
N VAL A 45 2.19 -15.61 -3.56
CA VAL A 45 2.04 -14.19 -3.26
C VAL A 45 3.40 -13.51 -3.31
N LEU A 46 3.47 -12.37 -3.96
CA LEU A 46 4.65 -11.51 -4.05
C LEU A 46 4.29 -10.11 -3.58
N SER A 47 4.97 -9.59 -2.56
CA SER A 47 4.88 -8.19 -2.12
C SER A 47 6.08 -7.38 -2.59
N LEU A 48 5.83 -6.18 -3.07
CA LEU A 48 6.86 -5.17 -3.35
C LEU A 48 6.98 -4.24 -2.14
N GLY A 49 8.18 -4.20 -1.58
CA GLY A 49 8.45 -3.49 -0.33
C GLY A 49 8.08 -4.29 0.91
N VAL A 50 8.85 -4.09 1.96
CA VAL A 50 8.61 -4.70 3.28
C VAL A 50 7.32 -4.17 3.88
N GLY A 51 6.97 -2.91 3.58
CA GLY A 51 5.83 -2.23 4.15
C GLY A 51 5.86 -2.24 5.68
N HIS A 52 4.69 -2.42 6.28
CA HIS A 52 4.56 -2.59 7.71
C HIS A 52 4.28 -4.04 8.08
N ARG A 53 4.82 -4.49 9.21
CA ARG A 53 4.67 -5.87 9.71
C ARG A 53 3.23 -6.35 9.91
N VAL A 54 2.27 -5.45 10.04
CA VAL A 54 0.84 -5.79 10.07
C VAL A 54 0.44 -6.54 8.79
N VAL A 55 0.91 -6.05 7.62
CA VAL A 55 0.63 -6.68 6.32
C VAL A 55 1.39 -7.99 6.19
N SER A 56 2.72 -7.95 6.32
CA SER A 56 3.58 -9.13 6.10
C SER A 56 3.30 -10.27 7.09
N ARG A 57 2.94 -9.97 8.35
CA ARG A 57 2.52 -10.99 9.32
C ARG A 57 1.18 -11.62 8.97
N ARG A 58 0.21 -10.80 8.56
CA ARG A 58 -1.11 -11.31 8.19
C ARG A 58 -1.03 -12.21 6.96
N LEU A 59 -0.34 -11.78 5.91
CA LEU A 59 -0.17 -12.58 4.70
C LEU A 59 0.70 -13.83 4.95
N GLY A 60 1.80 -13.67 5.68
CA GLY A 60 2.67 -14.79 6.08
C GLY A 60 1.95 -15.82 6.95
N GLY A 61 0.97 -15.41 7.75
CA GLY A 61 0.12 -16.31 8.54
C GLY A 61 -0.78 -17.22 7.70
N LEU A 62 -0.87 -16.99 6.37
CA LEU A 62 -1.60 -17.84 5.44
C LEU A 62 -0.75 -18.96 4.84
N LEU A 63 0.58 -18.95 5.06
CA LEU A 63 1.46 -20.03 4.62
C LEU A 63 1.04 -21.36 5.25
N GLY A 64 0.86 -22.37 4.41
CA GLY A 64 0.33 -23.67 4.82
C GLY A 64 -1.19 -23.71 5.09
N ALA A 65 -1.85 -22.53 5.10
CA ALA A 65 -3.30 -22.41 5.29
C ALA A 65 -4.01 -21.92 4.00
N GLY A 66 -3.44 -22.23 2.84
CA GLY A 66 -3.95 -21.87 1.51
C GLY A 66 -2.91 -21.19 0.63
N VAL A 67 -1.91 -20.51 1.20
CA VAL A 67 -0.78 -19.93 0.48
C VAL A 67 0.41 -20.90 0.56
N ASP A 68 1.04 -21.20 -0.58
CA ASP A 68 2.20 -22.10 -0.67
C ASP A 68 3.52 -21.33 -0.55
N SER A 69 3.58 -20.12 -1.09
CA SER A 69 4.75 -19.26 -1.01
C SER A 69 4.38 -17.78 -0.86
N TYR A 70 5.15 -17.09 -0.03
CA TYR A 70 5.07 -15.65 0.13
C TYR A 70 6.46 -15.06 0.10
N THR A 71 6.75 -14.27 -0.93
CA THR A 71 8.01 -13.58 -1.15
C THR A 71 7.82 -12.08 -1.01
N ILE A 72 8.73 -11.41 -0.30
CA ILE A 72 8.80 -9.96 -0.17
C ILE A 72 10.09 -9.50 -0.84
N VAL A 73 10.01 -8.56 -1.75
CA VAL A 73 11.17 -7.93 -2.39
C VAL A 73 11.39 -6.55 -1.78
N GLU A 74 12.60 -6.27 -1.30
CA GLU A 74 12.95 -5.00 -0.66
C GLU A 74 14.35 -4.56 -1.09
N GLY A 75 14.48 -3.29 -1.51
CA GLY A 75 15.77 -2.70 -1.94
C GLY A 75 16.61 -2.16 -0.79
N SER A 76 16.01 -1.81 0.34
CA SER A 76 16.72 -1.24 1.50
C SER A 76 17.11 -2.34 2.51
N VAL A 77 18.42 -2.44 2.76
CA VAL A 77 18.95 -3.33 3.82
C VAL A 77 18.44 -2.89 5.18
N ALA A 78 18.38 -1.59 5.44
CA ALA A 78 17.90 -1.04 6.71
C ALA A 78 16.45 -1.44 6.99
N ARG A 79 15.57 -1.41 5.97
CA ARG A 79 14.18 -1.86 6.09
C ARG A 79 14.06 -3.36 6.37
N ILE A 80 14.89 -4.17 5.72
CA ILE A 80 14.95 -5.62 5.98
C ILE A 80 15.38 -5.88 7.42
N GLU A 81 16.37 -5.16 7.93
CA GLU A 81 16.85 -5.27 9.30
C GLU A 81 15.79 -4.83 10.31
N GLU A 82 15.12 -3.69 10.10
CA GLU A 82 13.98 -3.24 10.91
C GLU A 82 12.88 -4.30 10.98
N LEU A 83 12.56 -4.91 9.83
CA LEU A 83 11.57 -6.00 9.77
C LEU A 83 11.99 -7.18 10.66
N ARG A 84 13.26 -7.59 10.58
CA ARG A 84 13.82 -8.70 11.38
C ARG A 84 13.88 -8.38 12.87
N GLN A 85 14.36 -7.19 13.24
CA GLN A 85 14.48 -6.75 14.64
C GLN A 85 13.13 -6.61 15.33
N GLY A 86 12.13 -6.23 14.59
CA GLY A 86 10.79 -6.05 15.10
C GLY A 86 10.06 -7.36 15.47
N GLY A 87 10.71 -8.51 15.45
CA GLY A 87 10.20 -9.83 15.79
C GLY A 87 10.09 -10.74 14.57
N THR A 88 9.98 -12.04 14.82
CA THR A 88 10.01 -13.07 13.81
C THR A 88 8.82 -12.94 12.84
N LEU A 89 9.10 -12.93 11.53
CA LEU A 89 8.08 -13.18 10.52
C LEU A 89 7.60 -14.64 10.63
N PRO A 90 6.37 -14.93 10.18
CA PRO A 90 5.92 -16.31 10.06
C PRO A 90 6.93 -17.17 9.30
N ALA A 91 7.14 -18.40 9.76
CA ALA A 91 8.07 -19.33 9.12
C ALA A 91 7.70 -19.54 7.64
N GLY A 92 8.70 -19.54 6.76
CA GLY A 92 8.49 -19.72 5.32
C GLY A 92 8.27 -18.41 4.54
N VAL A 93 8.17 -17.24 5.18
CA VAL A 93 8.21 -15.95 4.46
C VAL A 93 9.62 -15.71 3.95
N GLU A 94 9.76 -15.56 2.64
CA GLU A 94 11.02 -15.24 1.98
C GLU A 94 11.16 -13.72 1.84
N VAL A 95 12.32 -13.16 2.24
CA VAL A 95 12.65 -11.74 2.03
C VAL A 95 13.86 -11.67 1.13
N VAL A 96 13.68 -11.12 -0.05
CA VAL A 96 14.70 -10.97 -1.08
C VAL A 96 15.19 -9.53 -1.10
N HIS A 97 16.51 -9.33 -0.90
CA HIS A 97 17.15 -8.04 -1.08
C HIS A 97 17.42 -7.82 -2.58
N ALA A 98 16.57 -7.01 -3.21
CA ALA A 98 16.71 -6.62 -4.61
C ALA A 98 15.91 -5.34 -4.90
N TYR A 99 16.31 -4.58 -5.91
CA TYR A 99 15.45 -3.54 -6.47
C TYR A 99 14.28 -4.16 -7.22
N PHE A 100 13.13 -3.50 -7.21
CA PHE A 100 11.94 -3.98 -7.90
C PHE A 100 12.17 -4.12 -9.41
N GLU A 101 12.97 -3.24 -9.98
CA GLU A 101 13.32 -3.24 -11.39
C GLU A 101 14.18 -4.44 -11.82
N ASP A 102 14.92 -5.03 -10.88
CA ASP A 102 15.89 -6.11 -11.15
C ASP A 102 15.35 -7.49 -10.78
N TYR A 103 14.38 -7.56 -9.87
CA TYR A 103 13.82 -8.84 -9.44
C TYR A 103 12.84 -9.41 -10.45
N ALA A 104 12.91 -10.71 -10.66
CA ALA A 104 11.93 -11.51 -11.40
C ALA A 104 11.60 -12.77 -10.59
N PRO A 105 10.33 -13.06 -10.31
CA PRO A 105 9.96 -14.29 -9.63
C PRO A 105 10.27 -15.50 -10.52
N PRO A 106 10.74 -16.64 -9.94
CA PRO A 106 11.09 -17.83 -10.72
C PRO A 106 9.88 -18.51 -11.38
N PHE A 107 8.69 -18.22 -10.89
CA PHE A 107 7.41 -18.75 -11.42
C PHE A 107 6.37 -17.64 -11.45
N PRO A 108 5.35 -17.73 -12.32
CA PRO A 108 4.22 -16.82 -12.28
C PRO A 108 3.55 -16.82 -10.90
N VAL A 109 3.11 -15.66 -10.45
CA VAL A 109 2.49 -15.46 -9.14
C VAL A 109 0.98 -15.21 -9.27
N ASP A 110 0.22 -15.62 -8.26
CA ASP A 110 -1.22 -15.45 -8.27
C ASP A 110 -1.61 -14.04 -7.83
N VAL A 111 -0.83 -13.44 -6.93
CA VAL A 111 -1.04 -12.06 -6.48
C VAL A 111 0.30 -11.33 -6.38
N VAL A 112 0.34 -10.15 -7.02
CA VAL A 112 1.37 -9.13 -6.77
C VAL A 112 0.75 -8.04 -5.91
N GLU A 113 1.32 -7.81 -4.73
CA GLU A 113 0.91 -6.78 -3.79
C GLU A 113 1.85 -5.57 -3.91
N MET A 114 1.28 -4.38 -4.17
CA MET A 114 1.95 -3.10 -4.33
C MET A 114 1.27 -2.03 -3.46
N GLY A 115 1.17 -2.30 -2.16
CA GLY A 115 0.55 -1.38 -1.22
C GLY A 115 1.49 -0.28 -0.79
N PHE A 116 1.16 0.97 -1.12
CA PHE A 116 1.95 2.16 -0.79
C PHE A 116 3.40 2.09 -1.32
N VAL A 117 3.52 1.73 -2.59
CA VAL A 117 4.78 1.57 -3.32
C VAL A 117 4.89 2.58 -4.47
N LEU A 118 3.81 2.78 -5.24
CA LEU A 118 3.87 3.51 -6.51
C LEU A 118 4.18 4.99 -6.33
N GLU A 119 3.87 5.57 -5.19
CA GLU A 119 4.22 6.95 -4.83
C GLU A 119 5.72 7.17 -4.65
N HIS A 120 6.48 6.10 -4.37
CA HIS A 120 7.93 6.15 -4.11
C HIS A 120 8.78 5.90 -5.35
N VAL A 121 8.32 5.07 -6.29
CA VAL A 121 9.14 4.63 -7.43
C VAL A 121 9.32 5.71 -8.49
N ALA A 122 10.41 5.65 -9.23
CA ALA A 122 10.71 6.64 -10.27
C ALA A 122 9.72 6.55 -11.44
N ASP A 123 9.44 5.34 -11.91
CA ASP A 123 8.57 5.04 -13.05
C ASP A 123 7.51 3.98 -12.67
N PRO A 124 6.34 4.42 -12.15
CA PRO A 124 5.28 3.50 -11.76
C PRO A 124 4.64 2.77 -12.96
N ASP A 125 4.58 3.40 -14.15
CA ASP A 125 4.04 2.76 -15.36
C ASP A 125 4.88 1.54 -15.74
N ARG A 126 6.19 1.70 -15.79
CA ARG A 126 7.12 0.61 -16.09
C ARG A 126 7.03 -0.49 -15.03
N LEU A 127 6.92 -0.12 -13.75
CA LEU A 127 6.83 -1.08 -12.67
C LEU A 127 5.56 -1.93 -12.78
N VAL A 128 4.40 -1.29 -12.93
CA VAL A 128 3.12 -2.01 -13.03
C VAL A 128 3.10 -2.92 -14.26
N ARG A 129 3.55 -2.45 -15.43
CA ARG A 129 3.68 -3.29 -16.65
C ARG A 129 4.58 -4.50 -16.43
N ARG A 130 5.74 -4.30 -15.77
CA ARG A 130 6.67 -5.37 -15.48
C ARG A 130 6.01 -6.47 -14.63
N TYR A 131 5.39 -6.09 -13.55
CA TYR A 131 4.79 -7.04 -12.61
C TYR A 131 3.46 -7.64 -13.10
N ALA A 132 2.73 -6.93 -13.96
CA ALA A 132 1.60 -7.52 -14.70
C ALA A 132 2.06 -8.73 -15.55
N GLY A 133 3.25 -8.67 -16.14
CA GLY A 133 3.84 -9.78 -16.91
C GLY A 133 4.22 -11.02 -16.10
N PHE A 134 4.31 -10.92 -14.78
CA PHE A 134 4.59 -12.04 -13.89
C PHE A 134 3.34 -12.69 -13.28
N LEU A 135 2.15 -12.13 -13.54
CA LEU A 135 0.91 -12.70 -13.06
C LEU A 135 0.59 -14.03 -13.74
N ALA A 136 0.19 -15.01 -12.94
CA ALA A 136 -0.37 -16.27 -13.44
C ALA A 136 -1.70 -16.01 -14.16
N LYS A 137 -2.15 -16.99 -14.95
CA LYS A 137 -3.51 -16.94 -15.54
C LYS A 137 -4.56 -16.82 -14.43
N GLY A 138 -5.35 -15.75 -14.46
CA GLY A 138 -6.32 -15.44 -13.42
C GLY A 138 -5.73 -14.78 -12.17
N GLY A 139 -4.44 -14.45 -12.20
CA GLY A 139 -3.79 -13.68 -11.14
C GLY A 139 -4.22 -12.23 -11.11
N LEU A 140 -3.84 -11.51 -10.06
CA LEU A 140 -4.18 -10.11 -9.88
C LEU A 140 -3.03 -9.28 -9.29
N ALA A 141 -3.05 -7.99 -9.59
CA ALA A 141 -2.30 -6.96 -8.87
C ALA A 141 -3.23 -6.30 -7.84
N ALA A 142 -2.78 -6.23 -6.59
CA ALA A 142 -3.42 -5.50 -5.50
C ALA A 142 -2.59 -4.25 -5.22
N ILE A 143 -3.16 -3.08 -5.44
CA ILE A 143 -2.46 -1.79 -5.41
C ILE A 143 -3.14 -0.89 -4.40
N ALA A 144 -2.37 -0.22 -3.53
CA ALA A 144 -2.87 0.87 -2.70
C ALA A 144 -1.96 2.08 -2.80
N VAL A 145 -2.53 3.28 -2.83
CA VAL A 145 -1.79 4.55 -2.89
C VAL A 145 -2.49 5.65 -2.10
N PRO A 146 -1.76 6.64 -1.56
CA PRO A 146 -2.36 7.84 -0.99
C PRO A 146 -3.15 8.63 -2.05
N ASN A 147 -4.30 9.20 -1.64
CA ASN A 147 -5.21 9.91 -2.53
C ASN A 147 -5.03 11.44 -2.42
N ALA A 148 -4.59 12.08 -3.51
CA ALA A 148 -4.51 13.54 -3.62
C ALA A 148 -5.86 14.23 -3.35
N ARG A 149 -6.96 13.58 -3.73
CA ARG A 149 -8.33 14.12 -3.63
C ARG A 149 -9.07 13.67 -2.37
N SER A 150 -8.33 13.18 -1.36
CA SER A 150 -8.95 12.82 -0.08
C SER A 150 -9.77 13.98 0.51
N LEU A 151 -10.89 13.66 1.16
CA LEU A 151 -11.87 14.65 1.61
C LEU A 151 -11.23 15.74 2.49
N HIS A 152 -10.31 15.40 3.40
CA HIS A 152 -9.63 16.40 4.23
C HIS A 152 -8.75 17.36 3.40
N ARG A 153 -8.12 16.89 2.30
CA ARG A 153 -7.33 17.74 1.39
C ARG A 153 -8.25 18.65 0.57
N LEU A 154 -9.38 18.14 0.09
CA LEU A 154 -10.41 18.94 -0.59
C LEU A 154 -10.96 20.02 0.34
N VAL A 155 -11.25 19.71 1.60
CA VAL A 155 -11.67 20.69 2.62
C VAL A 155 -10.57 21.74 2.82
N GLY A 156 -9.32 21.30 2.98
CA GLY A 156 -8.16 22.18 3.11
C GLY A 156 -8.01 23.14 1.93
N GLN A 157 -8.18 22.65 0.71
CA GLN A 157 -8.13 23.47 -0.50
C GLN A 157 -9.27 24.50 -0.54
N ARG A 158 -10.49 24.09 -0.26
CA ARG A 158 -11.66 25.02 -0.22
C ARG A 158 -11.55 26.07 0.88
N ALA A 159 -10.86 25.74 1.97
CA ALA A 159 -10.57 26.67 3.07
C ALA A 159 -9.36 27.59 2.81
N GLY A 160 -8.67 27.47 1.67
CA GLY A 160 -7.47 28.24 1.33
C GLY A 160 -6.23 27.83 2.12
N LEU A 161 -6.23 26.65 2.74
CA LEU A 161 -5.10 26.11 3.50
C LEU A 161 -4.16 25.23 2.65
N LEU A 162 -4.60 24.87 1.46
CA LEU A 162 -3.86 24.05 0.49
C LEU A 162 -4.10 24.59 -0.93
N ASP A 163 -3.04 25.02 -1.60
CA ASP A 163 -3.15 25.62 -2.95
C ASP A 163 -3.30 24.53 -4.03
N ASP A 164 -2.56 23.43 -3.88
CA ASP A 164 -2.54 22.33 -4.84
C ASP A 164 -2.74 20.99 -4.12
N LEU A 165 -3.72 20.19 -4.59
CA LEU A 165 -4.04 18.87 -4.06
C LEU A 165 -2.89 17.85 -4.27
N TYR A 166 -2.02 18.05 -5.23
CA TYR A 166 -0.90 17.14 -5.52
C TYR A 166 0.40 17.58 -4.85
N ARG A 167 0.41 18.74 -4.18
CA ARG A 167 1.58 19.20 -3.44
C ARG A 167 1.93 18.23 -2.32
N LEU A 168 3.17 17.74 -2.33
CA LEU A 168 3.73 16.92 -1.28
C LEU A 168 3.99 17.77 -0.04
N SER A 169 3.60 17.26 1.12
CA SER A 169 3.94 17.86 2.41
C SER A 169 5.40 17.54 2.79
N GLU A 170 5.92 18.22 3.82
CA GLU A 170 7.23 17.89 4.38
C GLU A 170 7.31 16.43 4.87
N HIS A 171 6.20 15.89 5.40
CA HIS A 171 6.11 14.51 5.82
C HIS A 171 6.16 13.54 4.63
N ASP A 172 5.48 13.87 3.52
CA ASP A 172 5.54 13.05 2.30
C ASP A 172 6.96 13.00 1.76
N LEU A 173 7.64 14.15 1.71
CA LEU A 173 9.02 14.25 1.25
C LEU A 173 9.98 13.46 2.17
N ALA A 174 9.78 13.53 3.50
CA ALA A 174 10.56 12.76 4.46
C ALA A 174 10.35 11.25 4.34
N LEU A 175 9.15 10.81 3.88
CA LEU A 175 8.85 9.43 3.55
C LEU A 175 9.38 8.99 2.18
N GLY A 176 9.94 9.90 1.39
CA GLY A 176 10.42 9.61 0.03
C GLY A 176 9.32 9.56 -1.02
N HIS A 177 8.14 10.14 -0.75
CA HIS A 177 7.09 10.26 -1.77
C HIS A 177 7.58 11.17 -2.91
N ARG A 178 7.26 10.79 -4.12
CA ARG A 178 7.58 11.53 -5.35
C ARG A 178 6.33 12.11 -6.00
N ARG A 179 5.15 11.60 -5.65
CA ARG A 179 3.86 11.99 -6.22
C ARG A 179 2.70 11.56 -5.36
N TYR A 180 1.56 12.17 -5.63
CA TYR A 180 0.26 11.67 -5.27
C TYR A 180 -0.45 11.10 -6.49
N PHE A 181 -1.35 10.17 -6.24
CA PHE A 181 -2.34 9.70 -7.21
C PHE A 181 -3.73 10.22 -6.81
N ASP A 182 -4.62 10.26 -7.79
CA ASP A 182 -6.06 10.25 -7.60
C ASP A 182 -6.65 9.02 -8.30
N LEU A 183 -7.94 8.80 -8.14
CA LEU A 183 -8.59 7.63 -8.71
C LEU A 183 -8.43 7.55 -10.24
N GLU A 184 -8.53 8.68 -10.93
CA GLU A 184 -8.43 8.74 -12.40
C GLU A 184 -7.01 8.43 -12.89
N SER A 185 -6.00 9.04 -12.29
CA SER A 185 -4.60 8.82 -12.65
C SER A 185 -4.15 7.39 -12.35
N LEU A 186 -4.59 6.82 -11.21
CA LEU A 186 -4.32 5.43 -10.86
C LEU A 186 -4.98 4.46 -11.86
N ARG A 187 -6.24 4.70 -12.23
CA ARG A 187 -6.95 3.88 -13.23
C ARG A 187 -6.23 3.91 -14.57
N ARG A 188 -5.88 5.11 -15.08
CA ARG A 188 -5.14 5.25 -16.34
C ARG A 188 -3.83 4.48 -16.33
N LEU A 189 -3.09 4.55 -15.23
CA LEU A 189 -1.82 3.82 -15.06
C LEU A 189 -2.04 2.31 -15.14
N VAL A 190 -3.01 1.79 -14.40
CA VAL A 190 -3.29 0.35 -14.31
C VAL A 190 -3.84 -0.20 -15.65
N GLU A 191 -4.79 0.49 -16.26
CA GLU A 191 -5.36 0.12 -17.56
C GLU A 191 -4.32 0.27 -18.69
N GLY A 192 -3.47 1.31 -18.62
CA GLY A 192 -2.33 1.50 -19.50
C GLY A 192 -1.30 0.37 -19.43
N ALA A 193 -1.22 -0.34 -18.31
CA ALA A 193 -0.38 -1.53 -18.17
C ALA A 193 -1.03 -2.81 -18.74
N GLY A 194 -2.23 -2.71 -19.33
CA GLY A 194 -2.97 -3.84 -19.89
C GLY A 194 -3.78 -4.62 -18.87
N LEU A 195 -3.96 -4.09 -17.66
CA LEU A 195 -4.75 -4.71 -16.61
C LEU A 195 -6.19 -4.17 -16.61
N ARG A 196 -7.14 -5.03 -16.30
CA ARG A 196 -8.56 -4.69 -16.14
C ARG A 196 -8.91 -4.59 -14.67
N ILE A 197 -9.45 -3.47 -14.26
CA ILE A 197 -9.84 -3.20 -12.87
C ILE A 197 -11.08 -4.04 -12.53
N GLY A 198 -10.97 -4.84 -11.46
CA GLY A 198 -12.04 -5.70 -10.95
C GLY A 198 -12.69 -5.16 -9.68
N ALA A 199 -11.92 -4.56 -8.78
CA ALA A 199 -12.41 -3.92 -7.57
C ALA A 199 -11.69 -2.58 -7.34
N CYS A 200 -12.41 -1.63 -6.77
CA CYS A 200 -11.85 -0.34 -6.40
C CYS A 200 -12.57 0.15 -5.13
N GLU A 201 -11.82 0.33 -4.06
CA GLU A 201 -12.33 0.71 -2.74
C GLU A 201 -11.48 1.85 -2.18
N GLY A 202 -12.05 2.64 -1.28
CA GLY A 202 -11.30 3.61 -0.51
C GLY A 202 -10.79 3.03 0.80
N ILE A 203 -9.77 3.64 1.36
CA ILE A 203 -9.28 3.33 2.70
C ILE A 203 -9.39 4.59 3.54
N LEU A 204 -10.17 4.53 4.61
CA LEU A 204 -10.35 5.60 5.59
C LEU A 204 -10.94 6.89 5.01
N LEU A 205 -12.24 7.12 5.23
CA LEU A 205 -12.89 8.38 4.89
C LEU A 205 -12.80 9.34 6.07
N LYS A 206 -12.08 10.45 5.91
CA LYS A 206 -11.96 11.48 6.94
C LYS A 206 -12.04 12.89 6.34
N CYS A 207 -12.68 13.83 7.04
CA CYS A 207 -12.75 15.23 6.63
C CYS A 207 -11.79 16.17 7.39
N LEU A 208 -11.12 15.66 8.41
CA LEU A 208 -10.16 16.38 9.25
C LEU A 208 -8.75 15.81 9.07
N THR A 209 -7.75 16.62 9.42
CA THR A 209 -6.36 16.13 9.44
C THR A 209 -6.16 15.09 10.54
N THR A 210 -5.15 14.24 10.41
CA THR A 210 -4.79 13.23 11.41
C THR A 210 -4.62 13.83 12.80
N GLY A 211 -3.89 14.94 12.92
CA GLY A 211 -3.69 15.61 14.19
C GLY A 211 -4.98 16.21 14.79
N GLN A 212 -5.98 16.56 13.99
CA GLN A 212 -7.29 17.00 14.49
C GLN A 212 -8.11 15.80 15.00
N ILE A 213 -8.13 14.69 14.24
CA ILE A 213 -8.82 13.46 14.64
C ILE A 213 -8.23 12.89 15.94
N SER A 214 -6.91 12.82 16.06
CA SER A 214 -6.24 12.32 17.28
C SER A 214 -6.66 13.10 18.53
N ARG A 215 -6.89 14.43 18.41
CA ARG A 215 -7.32 15.27 19.52
C ARG A 215 -8.78 15.06 19.93
N LEU A 216 -9.60 14.45 19.07
CA LEU A 216 -10.99 14.13 19.39
C LEU A 216 -11.15 12.93 20.33
N GLY A 217 -10.11 12.08 20.45
CA GLY A 217 -10.15 10.90 21.31
C GLY A 217 -11.28 9.93 20.92
N LEU A 218 -11.48 9.71 19.61
CA LEU A 218 -12.55 8.85 19.11
C LEU A 218 -12.33 7.39 19.53
N ASP A 219 -13.42 6.70 19.80
CA ASP A 219 -13.45 5.24 20.02
C ASP A 219 -12.91 4.51 18.78
N GLU A 220 -12.13 3.44 19.00
CA GLU A 220 -11.54 2.63 17.94
C GLU A 220 -12.58 2.11 16.94
N ARG A 221 -13.77 1.74 17.42
CA ARG A 221 -14.91 1.31 16.58
C ARG A 221 -15.37 2.41 15.61
N VAL A 222 -15.30 3.68 16.01
CA VAL A 222 -15.62 4.83 15.15
C VAL A 222 -14.54 5.00 14.09
N LEU A 223 -13.27 4.84 14.46
CA LEU A 223 -12.14 4.90 13.52
C LEU A 223 -12.19 3.74 12.49
N GLU A 224 -12.52 2.53 12.95
CA GLU A 224 -12.75 1.39 12.04
C GLU A 224 -13.95 1.63 11.12
N ALA A 225 -15.05 2.20 11.60
CA ALA A 225 -16.20 2.54 10.78
C ALA A 225 -15.86 3.57 9.68
N PHE A 226 -14.91 4.49 9.92
CA PHE A 226 -14.41 5.38 8.86
C PHE A 226 -13.66 4.62 7.76
N CYS A 227 -13.01 3.50 8.07
CA CYS A 227 -12.42 2.63 7.05
C CYS A 227 -13.52 1.88 6.27
N GLU A 228 -14.51 1.32 6.96
CA GLU A 228 -15.60 0.57 6.31
C GLU A 228 -16.45 1.47 5.38
N VAL A 229 -16.84 2.64 5.85
CA VAL A 229 -17.53 3.63 5.01
C VAL A 229 -16.64 4.11 3.87
N GLY A 230 -15.33 4.28 4.14
CA GLY A 230 -14.36 4.71 3.15
C GLY A 230 -14.28 3.79 1.93
N ALA A 231 -14.57 2.49 2.10
CA ALA A 231 -14.57 1.51 1.02
C ALA A 231 -15.51 1.89 -0.14
N ASP A 232 -16.64 2.51 0.17
CA ASP A 232 -17.64 2.92 -0.81
C ASP A 232 -17.31 4.24 -1.53
N TYR A 233 -16.27 4.96 -1.06
CA TYR A 233 -15.92 6.30 -1.56
C TYR A 233 -14.45 6.42 -1.99
N PRO A 234 -13.96 5.60 -2.95
CA PRO A 234 -12.54 5.58 -3.33
C PRO A 234 -12.03 6.91 -3.90
N ASP A 235 -12.88 7.75 -4.45
CA ASP A 235 -12.52 9.05 -5.03
C ASP A 235 -12.17 10.10 -3.97
N VAL A 236 -12.67 9.97 -2.73
CA VAL A 236 -12.45 10.94 -1.64
C VAL A 236 -11.92 10.32 -0.34
N ALA A 237 -11.73 9.01 -0.29
CA ALA A 237 -11.06 8.36 0.84
C ALA A 237 -9.58 8.77 0.93
N ASN A 238 -8.96 8.54 2.09
CA ASN A 238 -7.58 8.93 2.36
C ASN A 238 -6.56 8.20 1.48
N ALA A 239 -6.84 6.94 1.16
CA ALA A 239 -6.09 6.18 0.17
C ALA A 239 -7.06 5.40 -0.73
N ILE A 240 -6.56 4.93 -1.87
CA ILE A 240 -7.29 4.15 -2.86
C ILE A 240 -6.70 2.74 -2.85
N TYR A 241 -7.56 1.72 -2.77
CA TYR A 241 -7.23 0.31 -2.97
C TYR A 241 -7.86 -0.18 -4.28
N LEU A 242 -7.10 -0.93 -5.07
CA LEU A 242 -7.52 -1.40 -6.38
C LEU A 242 -7.03 -2.83 -6.62
N GLU A 243 -7.92 -3.70 -7.14
CA GLU A 243 -7.59 -5.02 -7.65
C GLU A 243 -7.71 -5.03 -9.18
N ALA A 244 -6.67 -5.47 -9.89
CA ALA A 244 -6.69 -5.56 -11.34
C ALA A 244 -6.08 -6.86 -11.85
N SER A 245 -6.60 -7.37 -12.96
CA SER A 245 -6.17 -8.65 -13.59
C SER A 245 -5.88 -8.45 -15.07
N PRO A 246 -5.01 -9.26 -15.69
CA PRO A 246 -4.79 -9.27 -17.14
C PRO A 246 -6.04 -9.52 -17.96
#